data_f349ac84bfdf7672f068a27a8795b1a8
#
_entry.id   f349ac84bfdf7672f068a27a8795b1a8
#
_cell.length_a   1.000
_cell.length_b   1.000
_cell.length_c   1.000
_cell.angle_alpha   90.00
_cell.angle_beta   90.00
_cell.angle_gamma   90.00
#
_symmetry.space_group_name_H-M   'P 1'
#
loop_
_entity.id
_entity.type
_entity.pdbx_description
1 polymer ?
#
loop_
_entity_poly.entity_id
_entity_poly.type
_entity_poly.pdbx_seq_one_letter_code
_entity_poly.pdbx_strand_id
1 'polypeptide(L)'
;MEKEKTMLETAEKRLESLTKIPALKKGNSIAKMLKNHGISRRDFMKWAASMTAMLSLPASFAPLTAKAAEVADRLPVIWLHMAECTGCSESLLRSDGPGIASLIFDYISLEYHETLMAASGFQAEENLQSAIERYKGRYVLMVEGGVPTALDGQYLTIGAHGHTGLESAKYASEHAAAIFAIGTCSSFGGIQAANPNPTAAKPLSAVTNKPVINVPGCPPSEKNIVGNVIHFILFGTLPSLDAFNRPKWAYGLRIHDLCERRGHFDAGEFVQSFGDEGAKQGYCLYKVGCKGPYTFNNCSKLRFNSHTSWPIQAGHGCIGCSEPNFWDTMGPFEEPMASRLYDTPLFGGADRTADNIGITILGAAAIGMAAHAVLSNIKKDKE
;
A
#
# COMPACT_ATOMS: atom_id res chain seq x y z
N MET A 1 -25.19 11.06 8.05
CA MET A 1 -26.16 11.44 6.99
C MET A 1 -25.77 12.75 6.29
N GLU A 2 -25.74 13.90 6.98
CA GLU A 2 -25.42 15.19 6.33
C GLU A 2 -24.01 15.23 5.73
N LYS A 3 -23.00 14.75 6.46
CA LYS A 3 -21.61 14.65 5.97
C LYS A 3 -21.48 13.74 4.74
N GLU A 4 -22.18 12.62 4.73
CA GLU A 4 -22.19 11.69 3.60
C GLU A 4 -22.84 12.34 2.36
N LYS A 5 -23.98 13.03 2.53
CA LYS A 5 -24.65 13.76 1.46
C LYS A 5 -23.74 14.83 0.84
N THR A 6 -23.06 15.61 1.68
CA THR A 6 -22.10 16.63 1.21
C THR A 6 -20.93 16.00 0.42
N MET A 7 -20.42 14.86 0.88
CA MET A 7 -19.36 14.14 0.16
C MET A 7 -19.85 13.62 -1.19
N LEU A 8 -21.07 13.06 -1.26
CA LEU A 8 -21.70 12.61 -2.52
C LEU A 8 -21.83 13.75 -3.52
N GLU A 9 -22.42 14.86 -3.11
CA GLU A 9 -22.60 16.04 -3.95
C GLU A 9 -21.25 16.59 -4.46
N THR A 10 -20.23 16.58 -3.61
CA THR A 10 -18.87 17.01 -3.99
C THR A 10 -18.29 16.10 -5.07
N ALA A 11 -18.38 14.78 -4.89
CA ALA A 11 -17.88 13.80 -5.85
C ALA A 11 -18.66 13.88 -7.19
N GLU A 12 -19.99 14.04 -7.15
CA GLU A 12 -20.82 14.22 -8.34
C GLU A 12 -20.40 15.45 -9.15
N LYS A 13 -20.33 16.62 -8.51
CA LYS A 13 -19.90 17.87 -9.16
C LYS A 13 -18.52 17.74 -9.80
N ARG A 14 -17.60 17.07 -9.12
CA ARG A 14 -16.25 16.84 -9.65
C ARG A 14 -16.29 15.93 -10.88
N LEU A 15 -16.99 14.80 -10.82
CA LEU A 15 -17.13 13.89 -11.96
C LEU A 15 -17.80 14.57 -13.16
N GLU A 16 -18.80 15.41 -12.92
CA GLU A 16 -19.39 16.24 -13.96
C GLU A 16 -18.40 17.22 -14.59
N SER A 17 -17.55 17.85 -13.77
CA SER A 17 -16.50 18.73 -14.28
C SER A 17 -15.49 17.98 -15.15
N LEU A 18 -15.09 16.77 -14.74
CA LEU A 18 -14.19 15.92 -15.52
C LEU A 18 -14.83 15.46 -16.84
N THR A 19 -16.14 15.18 -16.86
CA THR A 19 -16.84 14.80 -18.11
C THR A 19 -16.87 15.92 -19.16
N LYS A 20 -16.69 17.18 -18.77
CA LYS A 20 -16.57 18.32 -19.69
C LYS A 20 -15.19 18.42 -20.32
N ILE A 21 -14.19 17.77 -19.77
CA ILE A 21 -12.84 17.70 -20.34
C ILE A 21 -12.87 16.67 -21.47
N PRO A 22 -12.38 16.98 -22.68
CA PRO A 22 -12.31 16.00 -23.75
C PRO A 22 -11.48 14.77 -23.31
N ALA A 23 -11.95 13.59 -23.69
CA ALA A 23 -11.19 12.35 -23.45
C ALA A 23 -9.84 12.43 -24.15
N LEU A 24 -8.77 12.08 -23.46
CA LEU A 24 -7.40 12.13 -23.98
C LEU A 24 -7.13 10.97 -24.95
N LYS A 25 -7.74 9.82 -24.70
CA LYS A 25 -7.71 8.67 -25.62
C LYS A 25 -8.95 8.69 -26.51
N LYS A 26 -8.75 8.69 -27.83
CA LYS A 26 -9.86 8.64 -28.81
C LYS A 26 -10.54 7.27 -28.81
N GLY A 27 -11.83 7.23 -28.52
CA GLY A 27 -12.76 6.32 -29.23
C GLY A 27 -13.25 5.07 -28.53
N ASN A 28 -13.05 4.82 -27.26
CA ASN A 28 -13.64 3.63 -26.63
C ASN A 28 -14.57 4.04 -25.47
N SER A 29 -15.89 3.87 -25.68
CA SER A 29 -16.81 3.89 -24.52
C SER A 29 -16.50 2.72 -23.59
N ILE A 30 -16.68 2.90 -22.28
CA ILE A 30 -16.48 1.82 -21.30
C ILE A 30 -17.22 0.54 -21.68
N ALA A 31 -18.42 0.66 -22.28
CA ALA A 31 -19.20 -0.49 -22.73
C ALA A 31 -18.47 -1.32 -23.80
N LYS A 32 -17.78 -0.67 -24.74
CA LYS A 32 -17.01 -1.35 -25.79
C LYS A 32 -15.78 -2.06 -25.22
N MET A 33 -15.17 -1.47 -24.25
CA MET A 33 -13.94 -1.96 -23.62
C MET A 33 -14.23 -3.09 -22.65
N LEU A 34 -15.26 -3.00 -21.82
CA LEU A 34 -15.75 -4.12 -21.02
C LEU A 34 -16.01 -5.34 -21.93
N LYS A 35 -16.64 -5.11 -23.09
CA LYS A 35 -16.88 -6.15 -24.09
C LYS A 35 -15.57 -6.73 -24.66
N ASN A 36 -14.59 -5.87 -24.97
CA ASN A 36 -13.30 -6.31 -25.52
C ASN A 36 -12.51 -7.17 -24.53
N HIS A 37 -12.63 -6.88 -23.23
CA HIS A 37 -12.00 -7.63 -22.15
C HIS A 37 -12.87 -8.76 -21.58
N GLY A 38 -14.03 -9.05 -22.15
CA GLY A 38 -14.93 -10.10 -21.69
C GLY A 38 -15.57 -9.82 -20.32
N ILE A 39 -15.57 -8.56 -19.86
CA ILE A 39 -16.12 -8.16 -18.55
C ILE A 39 -17.59 -7.78 -18.70
N SER A 40 -18.45 -8.43 -17.89
CA SER A 40 -19.86 -8.05 -17.83
C SER A 40 -20.05 -6.73 -17.06
N ARG A 41 -21.14 -5.98 -17.40
CA ARG A 41 -21.54 -4.81 -16.59
C ARG A 41 -21.76 -5.17 -15.12
N ARG A 42 -22.26 -6.37 -14.84
CA ARG A 42 -22.48 -6.84 -13.48
C ARG A 42 -21.17 -7.00 -12.72
N ASP A 43 -20.14 -7.53 -13.35
CA ASP A 43 -18.83 -7.72 -12.70
C ASP A 43 -18.11 -6.38 -12.51
N PHE A 44 -18.26 -5.45 -13.46
CA PHE A 44 -17.79 -4.09 -13.30
C PHE A 44 -18.45 -3.37 -12.10
N MET A 45 -19.77 -3.51 -11.93
CA MET A 45 -20.46 -2.94 -10.77
C MET A 45 -20.08 -3.61 -9.46
N LYS A 46 -19.83 -4.94 -9.44
CA LYS A 46 -19.28 -5.64 -8.28
C LYS A 46 -17.90 -5.11 -7.91
N TRP A 47 -17.05 -4.90 -8.91
CA TRP A 47 -15.74 -4.29 -8.69
C TRP A 47 -15.86 -2.88 -8.11
N ALA A 48 -16.71 -2.03 -8.68
CA ALA A 48 -16.94 -0.68 -8.17
C ALA A 48 -17.42 -0.67 -6.72
N ALA A 49 -18.31 -1.61 -6.36
CA ALA A 49 -18.76 -1.79 -4.97
C ALA A 49 -17.60 -2.26 -4.06
N SER A 50 -16.79 -3.21 -4.52
CA SER A 50 -15.60 -3.68 -3.79
C SER A 50 -14.58 -2.56 -3.58
N MET A 51 -14.30 -1.78 -4.62
CA MET A 51 -13.41 -0.62 -4.54
C MET A 51 -13.95 0.44 -3.58
N THR A 52 -15.25 0.71 -3.61
CA THR A 52 -15.92 1.63 -2.67
C THR A 52 -15.73 1.17 -1.22
N ALA A 53 -15.96 -0.11 -0.94
CA ALA A 53 -15.77 -0.68 0.39
C ALA A 53 -14.28 -0.63 0.82
N MET A 54 -13.35 -0.92 -0.10
CA MET A 54 -11.91 -0.84 0.15
C MET A 54 -11.48 0.58 0.52
N LEU A 55 -12.01 1.59 -0.15
CA LEU A 55 -11.76 3.01 0.17
C LEU A 55 -12.46 3.47 1.46
N SER A 56 -13.14 2.56 2.17
CA SER A 56 -13.94 2.87 3.37
C SER A 56 -15.02 3.92 3.11
N LEU A 57 -15.57 3.94 1.91
CA LEU A 57 -16.67 4.82 1.53
C LEU A 57 -18.02 4.12 1.76
N PRO A 58 -19.10 4.88 2.05
CA PRO A 58 -20.45 4.33 2.09
C PRO A 58 -20.85 3.63 0.79
N ALA A 59 -21.68 2.61 0.86
CA ALA A 59 -22.13 1.85 -0.31
C ALA A 59 -22.83 2.73 -1.38
N SER A 60 -23.42 3.85 -0.98
CA SER A 60 -23.98 4.88 -1.85
C SER A 60 -23.00 5.45 -2.87
N PHE A 61 -21.69 5.34 -2.64
CA PHE A 61 -20.64 5.77 -3.56
C PHE A 61 -20.35 4.77 -4.70
N ALA A 62 -20.86 3.55 -4.67
CA ALA A 62 -20.54 2.56 -5.70
C ALA A 62 -20.86 3.02 -7.15
N PRO A 63 -21.98 3.69 -7.42
CA PRO A 63 -22.24 4.27 -8.76
C PRO A 63 -21.23 5.36 -9.14
N LEU A 64 -20.80 6.19 -8.19
CA LEU A 64 -19.80 7.24 -8.43
C LEU A 64 -18.41 6.65 -8.64
N THR A 65 -18.06 5.58 -7.95
CA THR A 65 -16.82 4.83 -8.17
C THR A 65 -16.78 4.23 -9.57
N ALA A 66 -17.89 3.68 -10.06
CA ALA A 66 -18.01 3.21 -11.44
C ALA A 66 -17.83 4.38 -12.43
N LYS A 67 -18.51 5.51 -12.19
CA LYS A 67 -18.38 6.70 -13.04
C LYS A 67 -16.97 7.31 -12.98
N ALA A 68 -16.29 7.27 -11.83
CA ALA A 68 -14.90 7.70 -11.71
C ALA A 68 -13.97 6.86 -12.60
N ALA A 69 -14.16 5.54 -12.62
CA ALA A 69 -13.45 4.68 -13.56
C ALA A 69 -13.74 5.07 -15.03
N GLU A 70 -14.99 5.40 -15.38
CA GLU A 70 -15.38 5.82 -16.73
C GLU A 70 -14.73 7.11 -17.23
N VAL A 71 -14.34 8.00 -16.32
CA VAL A 71 -13.68 9.28 -16.67
C VAL A 71 -12.19 9.29 -16.42
N ALA A 72 -11.61 8.13 -16.05
CA ALA A 72 -10.19 8.03 -15.75
C ALA A 72 -9.30 8.33 -16.97
N ASP A 73 -9.80 8.11 -18.20
CA ASP A 73 -9.13 8.45 -19.45
C ASP A 73 -8.88 9.96 -19.66
N ARG A 74 -9.46 10.80 -18.78
CA ARG A 74 -9.32 12.25 -18.80
C ARG A 74 -8.26 12.75 -17.82
N LEU A 75 -7.67 11.85 -17.06
CA LEU A 75 -6.60 12.12 -16.13
C LEU A 75 -5.27 11.69 -16.75
N PRO A 76 -4.43 12.65 -17.20
CA PRO A 76 -3.10 12.30 -17.69
C PRO A 76 -2.24 11.80 -16.52
N VAL A 77 -1.52 10.70 -16.77
CA VAL A 77 -0.59 10.10 -15.81
C VAL A 77 0.81 10.04 -16.43
N ILE A 78 1.77 10.51 -15.69
CA ILE A 78 3.19 10.37 -15.99
C ILE A 78 3.77 9.42 -14.93
N TRP A 79 4.38 8.32 -15.37
CA TRP A 79 5.03 7.36 -14.50
C TRP A 79 6.54 7.39 -14.74
N LEU A 80 7.30 7.76 -13.72
CA LEU A 80 8.76 7.83 -13.77
C LEU A 80 9.37 6.64 -13.01
N HIS A 81 10.45 6.13 -13.56
CA HIS A 81 11.27 5.09 -12.96
C HIS A 81 12.57 5.69 -12.43
N MET A 82 12.85 5.45 -11.15
CA MET A 82 14.10 5.85 -10.49
C MET A 82 14.98 4.61 -10.28
N ALA A 83 15.78 4.56 -9.22
CA ALA A 83 16.49 3.33 -8.87
C ALA A 83 15.51 2.29 -8.33
N GLU A 84 15.20 1.26 -9.14
CA GLU A 84 14.09 0.33 -8.90
C GLU A 84 14.30 -1.03 -9.57
N CYS A 85 13.34 -1.94 -9.45
CA CYS A 85 13.35 -3.29 -10.03
C CYS A 85 12.17 -3.57 -10.99
N THR A 86 11.40 -2.56 -11.36
CA THR A 86 10.14 -2.64 -12.14
C THR A 86 9.03 -3.45 -11.45
N GLY A 87 9.22 -3.84 -10.18
CA GLY A 87 8.27 -4.69 -9.45
C GLY A 87 6.92 -4.06 -9.21
N CYS A 88 6.83 -2.74 -9.06
CA CYS A 88 5.57 -2.04 -8.86
C CYS A 88 4.77 -1.96 -10.19
N SER A 89 5.43 -1.70 -11.30
CA SER A 89 4.86 -1.80 -12.65
C SER A 89 4.38 -3.22 -12.94
N GLU A 90 5.19 -4.25 -12.63
CA GLU A 90 4.83 -5.65 -12.76
C GLU A 90 3.60 -6.03 -11.91
N SER A 91 3.54 -5.58 -10.66
CA SER A 91 2.38 -5.82 -9.79
C SER A 91 1.10 -5.31 -10.42
N LEU A 92 1.17 -4.15 -11.06
CA LEU A 92 0.07 -3.56 -11.76
C LEU A 92 -0.35 -4.35 -12.99
N LEU A 93 0.62 -4.78 -13.83
CA LEU A 93 0.37 -5.55 -15.04
C LEU A 93 -0.13 -6.97 -14.75
N ARG A 94 0.20 -7.53 -13.58
CA ARG A 94 -0.26 -8.84 -13.12
C ARG A 94 -1.65 -8.84 -12.50
N SER A 95 -2.33 -7.72 -12.50
CA SER A 95 -3.75 -7.72 -12.23
C SER A 95 -4.44 -8.53 -13.33
N ASP A 96 -5.09 -9.66 -12.95
CA ASP A 96 -5.66 -10.66 -13.88
C ASP A 96 -6.30 -10.09 -15.12
N GLY A 97 -5.99 -10.71 -16.19
CA GLY A 97 -6.88 -10.61 -17.32
C GLY A 97 -8.14 -11.46 -17.13
N PRO A 98 -9.35 -10.91 -17.23
CA PRO A 98 -9.68 -9.52 -17.54
C PRO A 98 -9.81 -8.67 -16.28
N GLY A 99 -8.72 -8.45 -15.58
CA GLY A 99 -8.70 -7.68 -14.35
C GLY A 99 -9.13 -6.25 -14.58
N ILE A 100 -10.08 -5.79 -13.77
CA ILE A 100 -10.58 -4.43 -13.83
C ILE A 100 -9.46 -3.43 -13.48
N ALA A 101 -8.43 -3.86 -12.76
CA ALA A 101 -7.28 -3.03 -12.49
C ALA A 101 -6.41 -2.81 -13.74
N SER A 102 -6.13 -3.82 -14.56
CA SER A 102 -5.48 -3.64 -15.87
C SER A 102 -6.35 -2.81 -16.81
N LEU A 103 -7.66 -3.03 -16.77
CA LEU A 103 -8.62 -2.21 -17.48
C LEU A 103 -8.47 -0.73 -17.12
N ILE A 104 -8.38 -0.36 -15.85
CA ILE A 104 -8.23 1.03 -15.42
C ILE A 104 -6.92 1.63 -15.91
N PHE A 105 -5.86 0.83 -16.01
CA PHE A 105 -4.59 1.30 -16.58
C PHE A 105 -4.63 1.46 -18.10
N ASP A 106 -5.37 0.63 -18.80
CA ASP A 106 -5.70 0.86 -20.21
C ASP A 106 -6.53 2.14 -20.42
N TYR A 107 -7.17 2.62 -19.33
CA TYR A 107 -8.05 3.78 -19.33
C TYR A 107 -7.44 5.06 -18.84
N ILE A 108 -6.51 4.99 -17.86
CA ILE A 108 -5.72 6.16 -17.49
C ILE A 108 -4.99 6.60 -18.75
N SER A 109 -5.01 7.89 -19.07
CA SER A 109 -4.16 8.39 -20.13
C SER A 109 -2.73 8.33 -19.66
N LEU A 110 -2.09 7.16 -19.83
CA LEU A 110 -0.69 6.97 -19.53
C LEU A 110 0.12 7.67 -20.62
N GLU A 111 0.57 8.88 -20.31
CA GLU A 111 1.29 9.75 -21.26
C GLU A 111 2.76 9.39 -21.35
N TYR A 112 3.32 8.86 -20.26
CA TYR A 112 4.71 8.43 -20.19
C TYR A 112 4.88 7.27 -19.22
N HIS A 113 5.60 6.24 -19.66
CA HIS A 113 6.01 5.10 -18.83
C HIS A 113 7.19 4.40 -19.53
N GLU A 114 8.36 4.41 -18.94
CA GLU A 114 9.60 3.99 -19.59
C GLU A 114 9.57 2.56 -20.12
N THR A 115 8.94 1.62 -19.39
CA THR A 115 8.92 0.21 -19.79
C THR A 115 7.74 -0.19 -20.65
N LEU A 116 6.69 0.65 -20.80
CA LEU A 116 5.47 0.32 -21.54
C LEU A 116 5.29 1.14 -22.82
N MET A 117 5.96 2.27 -22.95
CA MET A 117 5.87 3.09 -24.17
C MET A 117 6.71 2.52 -25.32
N ALA A 118 6.28 2.77 -26.55
CA ALA A 118 7.00 2.35 -27.73
C ALA A 118 8.17 3.30 -28.09
N ALA A 119 8.11 4.55 -27.64
CA ALA A 119 9.14 5.56 -27.91
C ALA A 119 10.43 5.25 -27.14
N SER A 120 11.58 5.60 -27.70
CA SER A 120 12.89 5.46 -27.07
C SER A 120 13.80 6.66 -27.39
N GLY A 121 14.89 6.82 -26.66
CA GLY A 121 15.90 7.86 -26.87
C GLY A 121 15.30 9.27 -26.84
N PHE A 122 15.67 10.10 -27.78
CA PHE A 122 15.22 11.50 -27.90
C PHE A 122 13.69 11.63 -27.98
N GLN A 123 13.03 10.72 -28.70
CA GLN A 123 11.58 10.74 -28.85
C GLN A 123 10.87 10.49 -27.50
N ALA A 124 11.39 9.59 -26.68
CA ALA A 124 10.83 9.31 -25.34
C ALA A 124 10.95 10.54 -24.44
N GLU A 125 12.09 11.20 -24.46
CA GLU A 125 12.37 12.38 -23.66
C GLU A 125 11.53 13.59 -24.12
N GLU A 126 11.39 13.80 -25.42
CA GLU A 126 10.51 14.81 -26.00
C GLU A 126 9.03 14.55 -25.61
N ASN A 127 8.60 13.28 -25.61
CA ASN A 127 7.27 12.91 -25.16
C ASN A 127 7.05 13.26 -23.69
N LEU A 128 8.03 13.00 -22.80
CA LEU A 128 7.94 13.36 -21.38
C LEU A 128 7.78 14.87 -21.20
N GLN A 129 8.67 15.66 -21.84
CA GLN A 129 8.64 17.11 -21.74
C GLN A 129 7.33 17.68 -22.31
N SER A 130 6.90 17.19 -23.48
CA SER A 130 5.64 17.59 -24.10
C SER A 130 4.42 17.25 -23.24
N ALA A 131 4.43 16.09 -22.57
CA ALA A 131 3.35 15.68 -21.67
C ALA A 131 3.30 16.59 -20.44
N ILE A 132 4.45 16.89 -19.80
CA ILE A 132 4.54 17.79 -18.66
C ILE A 132 3.99 19.17 -19.01
N GLU A 133 4.44 19.77 -20.12
CA GLU A 133 3.99 21.11 -20.54
C GLU A 133 2.52 21.13 -20.95
N ARG A 134 2.05 20.12 -21.72
CA ARG A 134 0.65 20.04 -22.18
C ARG A 134 -0.31 19.90 -21.03
N TYR A 135 0.04 19.16 -20.00
CA TYR A 135 -0.84 18.84 -18.89
C TYR A 135 -0.43 19.50 -17.55
N LYS A 136 0.37 20.54 -17.62
CA LYS A 136 0.85 21.31 -16.46
C LYS A 136 -0.27 21.61 -15.46
N GLY A 137 -0.08 21.21 -14.20
CA GLY A 137 -1.07 21.39 -13.12
C GLY A 137 -2.28 20.46 -13.19
N ARG A 138 -2.32 19.50 -14.13
CA ARG A 138 -3.47 18.57 -14.29
C ARG A 138 -3.09 17.10 -14.26
N TYR A 139 -1.84 16.75 -14.52
CA TYR A 139 -1.42 15.34 -14.51
C TYR A 139 -1.13 14.82 -13.10
N VAL A 140 -1.31 13.54 -12.94
CA VAL A 140 -0.83 12.78 -11.77
C VAL A 140 0.56 12.27 -12.08
N LEU A 141 1.49 12.53 -11.16
CA LEU A 141 2.82 11.96 -11.21
C LEU A 141 2.86 10.71 -10.32
N MET A 142 3.28 9.59 -10.90
CA MET A 142 3.63 8.37 -10.20
C MET A 142 5.13 8.16 -10.33
N VAL A 143 5.80 7.83 -9.24
CA VAL A 143 7.24 7.57 -9.24
C VAL A 143 7.50 6.25 -8.57
N GLU A 144 8.17 5.36 -9.28
CA GLU A 144 8.68 4.06 -8.81
C GLU A 144 10.19 4.18 -8.60
N GLY A 145 10.69 3.63 -7.49
CA GLY A 145 12.12 3.65 -7.18
C GLY A 145 12.57 4.76 -6.23
N GLY A 146 13.70 4.54 -5.57
CA GLY A 146 14.38 5.53 -4.75
C GLY A 146 15.19 6.51 -5.60
N VAL A 147 15.36 7.74 -5.14
CA VAL A 147 16.07 8.77 -5.91
C VAL A 147 17.51 8.88 -5.41
N PRO A 148 18.54 8.44 -6.17
CA PRO A 148 19.94 8.69 -5.85
C PRO A 148 20.22 10.18 -5.82
N THR A 149 20.92 10.66 -4.78
CA THR A 149 21.22 12.08 -4.62
C THR A 149 22.72 12.39 -4.50
N ALA A 150 23.57 11.39 -4.29
CA ALA A 150 25.01 11.59 -4.27
C ALA A 150 25.53 12.04 -5.66
N LEU A 151 26.58 12.86 -5.66
CA LEU A 151 27.14 13.46 -6.87
C LEU A 151 26.07 14.13 -7.74
N ASP A 152 25.18 14.91 -7.13
CA ASP A 152 24.05 15.61 -7.81
C ASP A 152 23.15 14.67 -8.61
N GLY A 153 22.99 13.41 -8.15
CA GLY A 153 22.12 12.42 -8.77
C GLY A 153 22.74 11.61 -9.90
N GLN A 154 24.04 11.75 -10.17
CA GLN A 154 24.71 11.11 -11.31
C GLN A 154 24.75 9.58 -11.27
N TYR A 155 24.39 8.95 -10.16
CA TYR A 155 24.22 7.49 -10.10
C TYR A 155 23.01 6.97 -10.86
N LEU A 156 22.13 7.84 -11.33
CA LEU A 156 20.99 7.51 -12.18
C LEU A 156 20.81 8.58 -13.22
N THR A 157 21.13 8.28 -14.47
CA THR A 157 20.86 9.13 -15.62
C THR A 157 19.82 8.50 -16.53
N ILE A 158 18.90 9.31 -17.03
CA ILE A 158 17.74 8.87 -17.80
C ILE A 158 17.63 9.72 -19.05
N GLY A 159 17.22 9.09 -20.15
CA GLY A 159 17.00 9.77 -21.42
C GLY A 159 18.26 10.01 -22.24
N ALA A 160 18.05 10.46 -23.46
CA ALA A 160 19.10 10.63 -24.46
C ALA A 160 20.06 11.82 -24.16
N HIS A 161 19.58 12.81 -23.41
CA HIS A 161 20.40 13.94 -22.95
C HIS A 161 21.12 13.68 -21.62
N GLY A 162 20.88 12.50 -21.01
CA GLY A 162 21.54 12.09 -19.77
C GLY A 162 21.13 12.92 -18.55
N HIS A 163 19.90 13.39 -18.49
CA HIS A 163 19.36 14.03 -17.29
C HIS A 163 19.41 13.08 -16.10
N THR A 164 19.71 13.62 -14.92
CA THR A 164 19.67 12.78 -13.72
C THR A 164 18.24 12.48 -13.31
N GLY A 165 18.01 11.30 -12.70
CA GLY A 165 16.70 10.98 -12.12
C GLY A 165 16.24 12.01 -11.09
N LEU A 166 17.19 12.62 -10.36
CA LEU A 166 16.94 13.71 -9.42
C LEU A 166 16.35 14.95 -10.11
N GLU A 167 16.94 15.38 -11.23
CA GLU A 167 16.43 16.51 -12.03
C GLU A 167 15.05 16.21 -12.59
N SER A 168 14.87 15.04 -13.19
CA SER A 168 13.59 14.58 -13.74
C SER A 168 12.49 14.51 -12.69
N ALA A 169 12.79 13.95 -11.51
CA ALA A 169 11.85 13.87 -10.40
C ALA A 169 11.43 15.25 -9.89
N LYS A 170 12.38 16.18 -9.73
CA LYS A 170 12.11 17.57 -9.32
C LYS A 170 11.23 18.29 -10.35
N TYR A 171 11.63 18.27 -11.61
CA TYR A 171 10.94 18.96 -12.69
C TYR A 171 9.48 18.44 -12.86
N ALA A 172 9.29 17.12 -12.93
CA ALA A 172 7.96 16.56 -13.05
C ALA A 172 7.11 16.82 -11.80
N SER A 173 7.70 16.77 -10.60
CA SER A 173 6.97 17.04 -9.35
C SER A 173 6.46 18.47 -9.26
N GLU A 174 7.23 19.45 -9.74
CA GLU A 174 6.88 20.88 -9.68
C GLU A 174 5.56 21.18 -10.39
N HIS A 175 5.26 20.47 -11.44
CA HIS A 175 4.11 20.72 -12.31
C HIS A 175 2.93 19.74 -12.13
N ALA A 176 3.08 18.70 -11.29
CA ALA A 176 2.04 17.71 -11.04
C ALA A 176 0.86 18.26 -10.21
N ALA A 177 -0.35 17.79 -10.50
CA ALA A 177 -1.55 18.05 -9.69
C ALA A 177 -1.58 17.21 -8.41
N ALA A 178 -1.06 15.98 -8.46
CA ALA A 178 -0.87 15.08 -7.33
C ALA A 178 0.35 14.20 -7.57
N ILE A 179 1.01 13.76 -6.50
CA ILE A 179 2.22 12.95 -6.56
C ILE A 179 2.04 11.71 -5.71
N PHE A 180 2.29 10.55 -6.32
CA PHE A 180 2.27 9.25 -5.65
C PHE A 180 3.64 8.59 -5.73
N ALA A 181 4.21 8.28 -4.58
CA ALA A 181 5.40 7.43 -4.45
C ALA A 181 4.95 5.98 -4.43
N ILE A 182 5.16 5.26 -5.53
CA ILE A 182 4.71 3.89 -5.72
C ILE A 182 5.83 2.94 -5.28
N GLY A 183 5.49 2.06 -4.36
CA GLY A 183 6.44 1.13 -3.76
C GLY A 183 7.26 1.73 -2.62
N THR A 184 7.88 0.86 -1.85
CA THR A 184 8.68 1.24 -0.68
C THR A 184 9.95 1.99 -1.07
N CYS A 185 10.48 1.74 -2.26
CA CYS A 185 11.64 2.46 -2.78
C CYS A 185 11.36 3.95 -2.93
N SER A 186 10.29 4.30 -3.60
CA SER A 186 9.89 5.71 -3.77
C SER A 186 9.35 6.33 -2.47
N SER A 187 8.65 5.54 -1.65
CA SER A 187 8.06 6.01 -0.39
C SER A 187 9.09 6.29 0.70
N PHE A 188 10.14 5.45 0.81
CA PHE A 188 11.07 5.46 1.96
C PHE A 188 12.56 5.30 1.58
N GLY A 189 12.89 5.20 0.30
CA GLY A 189 14.26 5.01 -0.19
C GLY A 189 14.52 3.60 -0.73
N GLY A 190 13.92 2.57 -0.12
CA GLY A 190 14.02 1.18 -0.55
C GLY A 190 15.32 0.48 -0.19
N ILE A 191 15.52 -0.73 -0.69
CA ILE A 191 16.72 -1.55 -0.44
C ILE A 191 18.00 -0.81 -0.88
N GLN A 192 17.94 -0.02 -1.92
CA GLN A 192 19.07 0.80 -2.38
C GLN A 192 19.49 1.88 -1.38
N ALA A 193 18.62 2.23 -0.43
CA ALA A 193 18.94 3.11 0.69
C ALA A 193 19.46 2.36 1.94
N ALA A 194 19.62 1.02 1.87
CA ALA A 194 20.19 0.24 2.94
C ALA A 194 21.64 0.67 3.23
N ASN A 195 22.03 0.59 4.51
CA ASN A 195 23.36 0.97 4.92
C ASN A 195 24.44 0.13 4.18
N PRO A 196 25.50 0.78 3.67
CA PRO A 196 25.95 2.15 3.87
C PRO A 196 25.36 3.20 2.89
N ASN A 197 24.39 2.88 2.06
CA ASN A 197 23.72 3.77 1.10
C ASN A 197 24.69 4.63 0.25
N PRO A 198 25.54 4.03 -0.58
CA PRO A 198 26.60 4.76 -1.30
C PRO A 198 26.07 5.76 -2.33
N THR A 199 24.85 5.57 -2.82
CA THR A 199 24.22 6.48 -3.78
C THR A 199 23.45 7.62 -3.11
N ALA A 200 23.39 7.64 -1.77
CA ALA A 200 22.54 8.51 -0.97
C ALA A 200 21.09 8.49 -1.48
N ALA A 201 20.57 7.29 -1.79
CA ALA A 201 19.21 7.10 -2.25
C ALA A 201 18.21 7.60 -1.21
N LYS A 202 17.22 8.38 -1.65
CA LYS A 202 16.22 9.02 -0.80
C LYS A 202 14.80 8.73 -1.29
N PRO A 203 13.80 8.83 -0.37
CA PRO A 203 12.40 8.83 -0.78
C PRO A 203 12.08 10.07 -1.64
N LEU A 204 11.09 9.95 -2.50
CA LEU A 204 10.64 11.04 -3.36
C LEU A 204 10.28 12.31 -2.56
N SER A 205 9.65 12.15 -1.40
CA SER A 205 9.29 13.26 -0.51
C SER A 205 10.47 14.09 -0.01
N ALA A 206 11.69 13.56 -0.05
CA ALA A 206 12.90 14.27 0.35
C ALA A 206 13.51 15.11 -0.77
N VAL A 207 13.04 14.96 -2.01
CA VAL A 207 13.58 15.64 -3.19
C VAL A 207 12.58 16.58 -3.88
N THR A 208 11.32 16.55 -3.45
CA THR A 208 10.26 17.45 -3.94
C THR A 208 9.70 18.31 -2.81
N ASN A 209 9.25 19.51 -3.15
CA ASN A 209 8.62 20.45 -2.21
C ASN A 209 7.08 20.30 -2.13
N LYS A 210 6.50 19.39 -2.90
CA LYS A 210 5.06 19.14 -2.91
C LYS A 210 4.68 17.94 -2.01
N PRO A 211 3.45 17.92 -1.51
CA PRO A 211 2.95 16.76 -0.77
C PRO A 211 2.99 15.49 -1.62
N VAL A 212 3.54 14.42 -1.04
CA VAL A 212 3.63 13.10 -1.66
C VAL A 212 2.78 12.12 -0.90
N ILE A 213 1.97 11.34 -1.60
CA ILE A 213 1.24 10.19 -1.05
C ILE A 213 2.12 8.96 -1.20
N ASN A 214 2.44 8.32 -0.09
CA ASN A 214 3.21 7.10 -0.07
C ASN A 214 2.30 5.87 -0.22
N VAL A 215 2.57 5.04 -1.21
CA VAL A 215 1.90 3.76 -1.46
C VAL A 215 2.93 2.63 -1.34
N PRO A 216 3.46 2.36 -0.12
CA PRO A 216 4.54 1.42 0.06
C PRO A 216 4.07 -0.03 -0.09
N GLY A 217 5.04 -0.88 -0.31
CA GLY A 217 4.98 -2.32 -0.56
C GLY A 217 6.13 -2.67 -1.49
N CYS A 218 6.59 -3.91 -1.48
CA CYS A 218 7.69 -4.33 -2.35
C CYS A 218 7.30 -5.63 -3.09
N PRO A 219 6.44 -5.46 -4.11
CA PRO A 219 5.67 -4.29 -4.54
C PRO A 219 4.37 -4.06 -3.73
N PRO A 220 3.68 -2.90 -3.87
CA PRO A 220 2.32 -2.73 -3.37
C PRO A 220 1.32 -3.53 -4.21
N SER A 221 0.16 -3.87 -3.63
CA SER A 221 -0.94 -4.44 -4.41
C SER A 221 -1.44 -3.44 -5.46
N GLU A 222 -1.76 -3.92 -6.65
CA GLU A 222 -2.37 -3.15 -7.73
C GLU A 222 -3.61 -2.38 -7.28
N LYS A 223 -4.39 -2.97 -6.38
CA LYS A 223 -5.61 -2.34 -5.82
C LYS A 223 -5.28 -1.14 -4.95
N ASN A 224 -4.14 -1.16 -4.25
CA ASN A 224 -3.70 0.00 -3.49
C ASN A 224 -3.29 1.15 -4.41
N ILE A 225 -2.66 0.85 -5.55
CA ILE A 225 -2.30 1.86 -6.55
C ILE A 225 -3.57 2.46 -7.17
N VAL A 226 -4.43 1.61 -7.72
CA VAL A 226 -5.68 2.02 -8.41
C VAL A 226 -6.64 2.73 -7.46
N GLY A 227 -6.76 2.26 -6.21
CA GLY A 227 -7.63 2.88 -5.21
C GLY A 227 -7.30 4.35 -4.95
N ASN A 228 -6.01 4.69 -4.94
CA ASN A 228 -5.58 6.08 -4.78
C ASN A 228 -5.95 6.95 -5.99
N VAL A 229 -5.82 6.42 -7.21
CA VAL A 229 -6.24 7.12 -8.44
C VAL A 229 -7.76 7.36 -8.42
N ILE A 230 -8.54 6.34 -8.10
CA ILE A 230 -10.00 6.47 -8.00
C ILE A 230 -10.39 7.49 -6.93
N HIS A 231 -9.73 7.45 -5.76
CA HIS A 231 -9.98 8.46 -4.71
C HIS A 231 -9.71 9.88 -5.22
N PHE A 232 -8.58 10.08 -5.91
CA PHE A 232 -8.23 11.39 -6.45
C PHE A 232 -9.21 11.85 -7.54
N ILE A 233 -9.69 10.94 -8.39
CA ILE A 233 -10.73 11.26 -9.40
C ILE A 233 -12.04 11.68 -8.71
N LEU A 234 -12.47 10.96 -7.68
CA LEU A 234 -13.72 11.24 -6.96
C LEU A 234 -13.68 12.59 -6.24
N PHE A 235 -12.60 12.89 -5.54
CA PHE A 235 -12.58 14.01 -4.60
C PHE A 235 -11.63 15.15 -5.00
N GLY A 236 -10.63 14.91 -5.84
CA GLY A 236 -9.58 15.87 -6.19
C GLY A 236 -8.67 16.27 -5.05
N THR A 237 -8.78 15.56 -3.95
CA THR A 237 -7.99 15.75 -2.73
C THR A 237 -7.30 14.47 -2.34
N LEU A 238 -6.32 14.58 -1.46
CA LEU A 238 -5.62 13.43 -0.91
C LEU A 238 -6.53 12.67 0.07
N PRO A 239 -6.42 11.35 0.18
CA PRO A 239 -7.10 10.58 1.22
C PRO A 239 -6.57 10.97 2.61
N SER A 240 -7.27 10.53 3.67
CA SER A 240 -6.75 10.66 5.04
C SER A 240 -5.45 9.84 5.16
N LEU A 241 -4.35 10.51 5.58
CA LEU A 241 -3.02 9.93 5.64
C LEU A 241 -2.60 9.66 7.10
N ASP A 242 -1.73 8.67 7.28
CA ASP A 242 -1.04 8.42 8.54
C ASP A 242 0.22 9.31 8.68
N ALA A 243 1.00 9.08 9.75
CA ALA A 243 2.23 9.84 10.01
C ALA A 243 3.34 9.64 8.95
N PHE A 244 3.24 8.62 8.13
CA PHE A 244 4.16 8.31 7.03
C PHE A 244 3.60 8.69 5.66
N ASN A 245 2.56 9.53 5.62
CA ASN A 245 1.85 9.92 4.40
C ASN A 245 1.24 8.74 3.63
N ARG A 246 0.89 7.63 4.32
CA ARG A 246 0.23 6.49 3.71
C ARG A 246 -1.30 6.61 3.87
N PRO A 247 -2.10 6.24 2.86
CA PRO A 247 -3.56 6.24 2.96
C PRO A 247 -4.07 5.34 4.09
N LYS A 248 -4.79 5.89 5.07
CA LYS A 248 -5.29 5.13 6.23
C LYS A 248 -6.21 3.98 5.86
N TRP A 249 -6.95 4.08 4.74
CA TRP A 249 -7.81 2.99 4.28
C TRP A 249 -7.01 1.72 3.91
N ALA A 250 -5.74 1.86 3.49
CA ALA A 250 -4.87 0.73 3.14
C ALA A 250 -3.90 0.37 4.27
N TYR A 251 -3.39 1.37 4.99
CA TYR A 251 -2.30 1.21 5.95
C TYR A 251 -2.69 1.57 7.39
N GLY A 252 -3.99 1.63 7.69
CA GLY A 252 -4.48 1.99 9.03
C GLY A 252 -4.48 0.84 10.04
N LEU A 253 -4.38 -0.41 9.59
CA LEU A 253 -4.40 -1.62 10.42
C LEU A 253 -3.15 -2.46 10.18
N ARG A 254 -2.71 -3.16 11.22
CA ARG A 254 -1.58 -4.06 11.12
C ARG A 254 -1.97 -5.35 10.38
N ILE A 255 -1.03 -5.92 9.66
CA ILE A 255 -1.20 -7.23 9.01
C ILE A 255 -1.62 -8.29 10.03
N HIS A 256 -1.02 -8.28 11.21
CA HIS A 256 -1.31 -9.20 12.31
C HIS A 256 -2.79 -9.18 12.72
N ASP A 257 -3.40 -7.99 12.79
CA ASP A 257 -4.80 -7.82 13.21
C ASP A 257 -5.80 -8.34 12.15
N LEU A 258 -5.35 -8.45 10.90
CA LEU A 258 -6.15 -8.89 9.75
C LEU A 258 -5.76 -10.30 9.25
N CYS A 259 -4.78 -10.95 9.91
CA CYS A 259 -4.20 -12.21 9.45
C CYS A 259 -5.15 -13.40 9.65
N GLU A 260 -5.24 -14.26 8.65
CA GLU A 260 -6.00 -15.50 8.71
C GLU A 260 -5.44 -16.49 9.74
N ARG A 261 -4.14 -16.37 10.10
CA ARG A 261 -3.46 -17.19 11.12
C ARG A 261 -3.52 -16.59 12.53
N ARG A 262 -4.29 -15.52 12.74
CA ARG A 262 -4.38 -14.86 14.04
C ARG A 262 -4.87 -15.79 15.14
N GLY A 263 -5.84 -16.65 14.86
CA GLY A 263 -6.35 -17.63 15.84
C GLY A 263 -5.25 -18.57 16.36
N HIS A 264 -4.33 -19.01 15.51
CA HIS A 264 -3.19 -19.82 15.91
C HIS A 264 -2.20 -19.04 16.80
N PHE A 265 -2.00 -17.74 16.53
CA PHE A 265 -1.19 -16.90 17.41
C PHE A 265 -1.80 -16.82 18.81
N ASP A 266 -3.10 -16.57 18.91
CA ASP A 266 -3.81 -16.43 20.18
C ASP A 266 -3.88 -17.77 20.95
N ALA A 267 -3.86 -18.91 20.23
CA ALA A 267 -3.81 -20.26 20.80
C ALA A 267 -2.39 -20.75 21.15
N GLY A 268 -1.34 -19.95 20.85
CA GLY A 268 0.06 -20.37 21.07
C GLY A 268 0.57 -21.41 20.07
N GLU A 269 -0.10 -21.58 18.94
CA GLU A 269 0.25 -22.55 17.90
C GLU A 269 1.16 -21.91 16.87
N PHE A 270 2.47 -22.20 16.96
CA PHE A 270 3.51 -21.61 16.15
C PHE A 270 4.25 -22.65 15.30
N VAL A 271 4.61 -22.23 14.09
CA VAL A 271 5.65 -22.89 13.30
C VAL A 271 7.00 -22.67 14.00
N GLN A 272 7.71 -23.76 14.31
CA GLN A 272 9.01 -23.70 14.97
C GLN A 272 10.17 -23.71 13.94
N SER A 273 9.94 -24.38 12.80
CA SER A 273 10.87 -24.40 11.66
C SER A 273 10.09 -24.59 10.37
N PHE A 274 10.62 -24.05 9.26
CA PHE A 274 9.97 -24.21 7.96
C PHE A 274 9.85 -25.70 7.59
N GLY A 275 8.63 -26.11 7.22
CA GLY A 275 8.32 -27.50 6.84
C GLY A 275 7.97 -28.44 7.99
N ASP A 276 7.96 -28.00 9.24
CA ASP A 276 7.50 -28.80 10.38
C ASP A 276 5.99 -29.10 10.31
N GLU A 277 5.49 -29.83 11.30
CA GLU A 277 4.07 -30.20 11.37
C GLU A 277 3.18 -28.97 11.54
N GLY A 278 3.62 -27.96 12.32
CA GLY A 278 2.92 -26.69 12.46
C GLY A 278 2.80 -25.92 11.14
N ALA A 279 3.86 -25.97 10.30
CA ALA A 279 3.84 -25.38 8.97
C ALA A 279 2.80 -26.06 8.06
N LYS A 280 2.69 -27.40 8.10
CA LYS A 280 1.70 -28.16 7.34
C LYS A 280 0.26 -27.87 7.79
N GLN A 281 0.07 -27.63 9.08
CA GLN A 281 -1.23 -27.28 9.65
C GLN A 281 -1.58 -25.78 9.55
N GLY A 282 -0.67 -24.95 9.01
CA GLY A 282 -0.92 -23.54 8.81
C GLY A 282 -0.82 -22.69 10.08
N TYR A 283 -0.05 -23.13 11.09
CA TYR A 283 0.19 -22.39 12.34
C TYR A 283 0.84 -21.03 12.12
N CYS A 284 0.82 -20.18 13.15
CA CYS A 284 1.36 -18.84 13.09
C CYS A 284 2.88 -18.84 12.80
N LEU A 285 3.31 -17.99 11.88
CA LEU A 285 4.71 -17.87 11.44
C LEU A 285 5.55 -16.90 12.31
N TYR A 286 5.04 -16.46 13.45
CA TYR A 286 5.72 -15.47 14.28
C TYR A 286 7.14 -15.93 14.70
N LYS A 287 7.30 -17.18 15.14
CA LYS A 287 8.59 -17.71 15.60
C LYS A 287 9.60 -17.95 14.49
N VAL A 288 9.16 -18.03 13.25
CA VAL A 288 10.01 -18.09 12.06
C VAL A 288 10.10 -16.72 11.35
N GLY A 289 9.97 -15.64 12.12
CA GLY A 289 10.35 -14.31 11.69
C GLY A 289 9.27 -13.40 11.16
N CYS A 290 7.98 -13.76 11.23
CA CYS A 290 6.92 -12.91 10.70
C CYS A 290 6.88 -11.53 11.37
N LYS A 291 7.00 -10.46 10.56
CA LYS A 291 6.95 -9.06 10.99
C LYS A 291 5.52 -8.46 10.93
N GLY A 292 4.50 -9.29 10.74
CA GLY A 292 3.10 -8.87 10.70
C GLY A 292 2.65 -7.99 11.86
N PRO A 293 3.06 -8.25 13.13
CA PRO A 293 2.73 -7.40 14.28
C PRO A 293 3.24 -5.97 14.20
N TYR A 294 4.24 -5.70 13.37
CA TYR A 294 4.89 -4.40 13.22
C TYR A 294 4.60 -3.71 11.89
N THR A 295 3.82 -4.36 11.03
CA THR A 295 3.60 -3.94 9.63
C THR A 295 2.17 -3.51 9.40
N PHE A 296 2.00 -2.30 8.90
CA PHE A 296 0.70 -1.74 8.53
C PHE A 296 0.46 -1.89 7.03
N ASN A 297 -0.46 -2.76 6.65
CA ASN A 297 -0.89 -2.98 5.27
C ASN A 297 -2.14 -3.87 5.24
N ASN A 298 -2.82 -3.90 4.12
CA ASN A 298 -4.04 -4.68 3.90
C ASN A 298 -3.81 -5.95 3.05
N CYS A 299 -2.57 -6.44 2.93
CA CYS A 299 -2.19 -7.60 2.10
C CYS A 299 -3.03 -8.86 2.38
N SER A 300 -3.39 -9.12 3.65
CA SER A 300 -4.22 -10.26 4.04
C SER A 300 -5.64 -10.22 3.43
N LYS A 301 -6.12 -9.02 3.09
CA LYS A 301 -7.45 -8.81 2.50
C LYS A 301 -7.40 -8.70 0.99
N LEU A 302 -6.43 -7.96 0.45
CA LEU A 302 -6.33 -7.73 -0.99
C LEU A 302 -5.57 -8.82 -1.70
N ARG A 303 -4.54 -9.40 -1.04
CA ARG A 303 -3.60 -10.34 -1.67
C ARG A 303 -2.93 -9.75 -2.90
N PHE A 304 -2.18 -10.55 -3.63
CA PHE A 304 -1.50 -10.18 -4.86
C PHE A 304 -2.00 -11.03 -6.02
N ASN A 305 -1.67 -10.66 -7.25
CA ASN A 305 -2.01 -11.40 -8.45
C ASN A 305 -3.50 -11.77 -8.46
N SER A 306 -4.35 -10.73 -8.45
CA SER A 306 -5.81 -10.87 -8.47
C SER A 306 -6.38 -11.72 -7.35
N HIS A 307 -5.91 -11.48 -6.14
CA HIS A 307 -6.38 -12.17 -4.94
C HIS A 307 -5.93 -13.64 -4.83
N THR A 308 -4.92 -14.04 -5.59
CA THR A 308 -4.45 -15.42 -5.60
C THR A 308 -3.75 -15.79 -4.29
N SER A 309 -2.76 -15.01 -3.85
CA SER A 309 -1.95 -15.34 -2.68
C SER A 309 -1.26 -14.13 -2.08
N TRP A 310 -0.67 -14.29 -0.91
CA TRP A 310 0.20 -13.36 -0.24
C TRP A 310 1.24 -14.12 0.61
N PRO A 311 2.36 -13.51 1.07
CA PRO A 311 3.48 -14.23 1.67
C PRO A 311 3.10 -15.18 2.80
N ILE A 312 2.25 -14.75 3.75
CA ILE A 312 1.87 -15.60 4.89
C ILE A 312 1.02 -16.79 4.46
N GLN A 313 0.12 -16.61 3.49
CA GLN A 313 -0.64 -17.73 2.92
C GLN A 313 0.28 -18.72 2.20
N ALA A 314 1.30 -18.21 1.51
CA ALA A 314 2.30 -19.03 0.83
C ALA A 314 3.30 -19.73 1.76
N GLY A 315 3.20 -19.52 3.08
CA GLY A 315 4.02 -20.21 4.08
C GLY A 315 5.27 -19.46 4.54
N HIS A 316 5.48 -18.19 4.12
CA HIS A 316 6.55 -17.34 4.61
C HIS A 316 6.01 -16.16 5.41
N GLY A 317 6.69 -15.80 6.50
CA GLY A 317 6.30 -14.65 7.33
C GLY A 317 6.32 -13.32 6.58
N CYS A 318 5.53 -12.35 7.03
CA CYS A 318 5.65 -10.98 6.56
C CYS A 318 7.06 -10.44 6.86
N ILE A 319 7.73 -9.83 5.88
CA ILE A 319 9.06 -9.21 6.04
C ILE A 319 9.01 -7.72 6.39
N GLY A 320 7.81 -7.13 6.50
CA GLY A 320 7.66 -5.72 6.85
C GLY A 320 7.81 -4.75 5.68
N CYS A 321 7.65 -5.21 4.45
CA CYS A 321 8.04 -4.47 3.24
C CYS A 321 7.34 -3.13 3.00
N SER A 322 6.27 -2.79 3.72
CA SER A 322 5.60 -1.48 3.67
C SER A 322 6.02 -0.52 4.79
N GLU A 323 7.00 -0.91 5.62
CA GLU A 323 7.48 -0.07 6.71
C GLU A 323 8.78 0.67 6.34
N PRO A 324 9.00 1.88 6.89
CA PRO A 324 10.26 2.59 6.70
C PRO A 324 11.45 1.75 7.18
N ASN A 325 12.53 1.76 6.40
CA ASN A 325 13.80 1.09 6.73
C ASN A 325 13.68 -0.41 7.07
N PHE A 326 12.65 -1.10 6.56
CA PHE A 326 12.45 -2.52 6.88
C PHE A 326 13.69 -3.38 6.55
N TRP A 327 14.43 -3.01 5.52
CA TRP A 327 15.65 -3.68 5.06
C TRP A 327 16.78 -3.68 6.10
N ASP A 328 16.90 -2.62 6.91
CA ASP A 328 17.93 -2.51 7.98
C ASP A 328 17.35 -2.84 9.35
N THR A 329 16.04 -2.68 9.58
CA THR A 329 15.46 -2.75 10.93
C THR A 329 14.69 -4.03 11.21
N MET A 330 14.26 -4.76 10.18
CA MET A 330 13.45 -5.98 10.31
C MET A 330 14.20 -7.26 9.92
N GLY A 331 15.44 -7.16 9.45
CA GLY A 331 16.29 -8.32 9.28
C GLY A 331 16.89 -8.81 10.59
N PRO A 332 17.26 -10.11 10.69
CA PRO A 332 16.99 -11.19 9.76
C PRO A 332 15.48 -11.50 9.62
N PHE A 333 15.03 -11.81 8.40
CA PHE A 333 13.58 -11.92 8.12
C PHE A 333 12.97 -13.22 8.66
N GLU A 334 13.78 -14.26 8.86
CA GLU A 334 13.40 -15.58 9.39
C GLU A 334 13.55 -15.69 10.90
N GLU A 335 13.89 -14.59 11.58
CA GLU A 335 14.02 -14.54 13.04
C GLU A 335 13.00 -13.55 13.63
N PRO A 336 12.43 -13.83 14.81
CA PRO A 336 11.58 -12.87 15.51
C PRO A 336 12.33 -11.55 15.78
N MET A 337 11.59 -10.45 15.84
CA MET A 337 12.15 -9.14 16.22
C MET A 337 12.57 -9.16 17.69
N ALA A 338 13.86 -9.13 17.95
CA ALA A 338 14.37 -8.93 19.31
C ALA A 338 13.95 -7.54 19.85
N SER A 339 13.52 -7.46 21.10
CA SER A 339 13.21 -6.21 21.84
C SER A 339 12.07 -5.34 21.31
N ARG A 340 11.01 -5.91 20.76
CA ARG A 340 9.79 -5.16 20.37
C ARG A 340 8.60 -5.54 21.25
N LEU A 341 7.43 -4.92 21.03
CA LEU A 341 6.23 -4.97 21.88
C LEU A 341 5.82 -6.37 22.36
N TYR A 342 6.08 -7.41 21.55
CA TYR A 342 5.76 -8.80 21.86
C TYR A 342 6.93 -9.60 22.44
N ASP A 343 8.13 -9.02 22.48
CA ASP A 343 9.36 -9.60 23.00
C ASP A 343 10.04 -8.66 24.01
N THR A 344 9.27 -8.17 24.99
CA THR A 344 9.84 -7.29 26.02
C THR A 344 10.60 -8.12 27.06
N PRO A 345 11.72 -7.60 27.62
CA PRO A 345 12.46 -8.27 28.69
C PRO A 345 11.59 -8.60 29.92
N LEU A 346 10.49 -7.86 30.10
CA LEU A 346 9.59 -8.02 31.24
C LEU A 346 8.66 -9.24 31.09
N PHE A 347 8.29 -9.61 29.85
CA PHE A 347 7.24 -10.61 29.58
C PHE A 347 7.73 -11.80 28.75
N GLY A 348 8.96 -11.79 28.25
CA GLY A 348 9.47 -12.84 27.35
C GLY A 348 8.91 -12.76 25.94
N GLY A 349 8.98 -13.86 25.19
CA GLY A 349 8.46 -13.93 23.83
C GLY A 349 6.94 -13.87 23.75
N ALA A 350 6.37 -13.63 22.57
CA ALA A 350 4.92 -13.48 22.36
C ALA A 350 4.10 -14.66 22.89
N ASP A 351 4.63 -15.87 22.80
CA ASP A 351 4.05 -17.11 23.35
C ASP A 351 4.02 -17.15 24.88
N ARG A 352 4.97 -16.48 25.54
CA ARG A 352 5.03 -16.40 27.02
C ARG A 352 4.29 -15.20 27.58
N THR A 353 4.08 -14.15 26.80
CA THR A 353 3.44 -12.92 27.28
C THR A 353 1.98 -13.19 27.66
N ALA A 354 1.23 -13.90 26.84
CA ALA A 354 -0.16 -14.26 27.14
C ALA A 354 -0.25 -15.17 28.36
N ASP A 355 0.64 -16.17 28.47
CA ASP A 355 0.70 -17.09 29.62
C ASP A 355 1.08 -16.34 30.90
N ASN A 356 2.09 -15.47 30.85
CA ASN A 356 2.51 -14.69 32.01
C ASN A 356 1.44 -13.69 32.48
N ILE A 357 0.72 -13.05 31.57
CA ILE A 357 -0.41 -12.20 31.92
C ILE A 357 -1.53 -13.04 32.55
N GLY A 358 -1.87 -14.19 31.96
CA GLY A 358 -2.86 -15.12 32.48
C GLY A 358 -2.50 -15.61 33.89
N ILE A 359 -1.26 -16.07 34.09
CA ILE A 359 -0.74 -16.55 35.39
C ILE A 359 -0.75 -15.40 36.41
N THR A 360 -0.37 -14.19 36.02
CA THR A 360 -0.36 -13.03 36.92
C THR A 360 -1.79 -12.65 37.39
N ILE A 361 -2.76 -12.65 36.46
CA ILE A 361 -4.16 -12.38 36.79
C ILE A 361 -4.72 -13.46 37.69
N LEU A 362 -4.48 -14.75 37.38
CA LEU A 362 -4.93 -15.87 38.17
C LEU A 362 -4.28 -15.89 39.58
N GLY A 363 -2.99 -15.58 39.64
CA GLY A 363 -2.27 -15.45 40.90
C GLY A 363 -2.81 -14.31 41.79
N ALA A 364 -3.07 -13.13 41.21
CA ALA A 364 -3.66 -12.02 41.91
C ALA A 364 -5.08 -12.33 42.40
N ALA A 365 -5.88 -13.00 41.58
CA ALA A 365 -7.22 -13.43 41.95
C ALA A 365 -7.20 -14.49 43.11
N ALA A 366 -6.28 -15.44 43.05
CA ALA A 366 -6.11 -16.45 44.09
C ALA A 366 -5.69 -15.82 45.44
N ILE A 367 -4.72 -14.89 45.38
CA ILE A 367 -4.29 -14.13 46.60
C ILE A 367 -5.47 -13.31 47.14
N GLY A 368 -6.22 -12.61 46.28
CA GLY A 368 -7.41 -11.86 46.70
C GLY A 368 -8.50 -12.72 47.36
N MET A 369 -8.76 -13.89 46.80
CA MET A 369 -9.71 -14.86 47.38
C MET A 369 -9.19 -15.41 48.70
N ALA A 370 -7.93 -15.76 48.85
CA ALA A 370 -7.32 -16.22 50.08
C ALA A 370 -7.35 -15.15 51.18
N ALA A 371 -6.99 -13.90 50.84
CA ALA A 371 -7.08 -12.79 51.76
C ALA A 371 -8.51 -12.51 52.20
N HIS A 372 -9.48 -12.60 51.28
CA HIS A 372 -10.89 -12.44 51.61
C HIS A 372 -11.39 -13.56 52.56
N ALA A 373 -11.00 -14.79 52.31
CA ALA A 373 -11.35 -15.92 53.16
C ALA A 373 -10.79 -15.80 54.59
N VAL A 374 -9.53 -15.36 54.71
CA VAL A 374 -8.88 -15.11 56.01
C VAL A 374 -9.59 -13.97 56.75
N LEU A 375 -9.84 -12.86 56.09
CA LEU A 375 -10.50 -11.69 56.69
C LEU A 375 -11.95 -12.00 57.10
N SER A 376 -12.68 -12.80 56.32
CA SER A 376 -14.05 -13.21 56.64
C SER A 376 -14.12 -14.16 57.85
N ASN A 377 -13.11 -15.02 58.02
CA ASN A 377 -13.02 -15.89 59.22
C ASN A 377 -12.66 -15.11 60.49
N ILE A 378 -11.73 -14.14 60.39
CA ILE A 378 -11.39 -13.26 61.53
C ILE A 378 -12.60 -12.44 62.00
N LYS A 379 -13.50 -12.07 61.08
CA LYS A 379 -14.75 -11.37 61.45
C LYS A 379 -15.73 -12.29 62.20
N LYS A 380 -15.85 -13.58 61.82
CA LYS A 380 -16.69 -14.55 62.48
C LYS A 380 -16.25 -14.90 63.90
N ASP A 381 -14.95 -14.83 64.19
CA ASP A 381 -14.42 -15.15 65.52
C ASP A 381 -14.53 -13.95 66.50
N LYS A 382 -15.09 -12.79 66.05
CA LYS A 382 -15.31 -11.57 66.85
C LYS A 382 -16.78 -11.24 67.14
N GLU A 383 -17.70 -12.02 66.58
CA GLU A 383 -19.13 -12.03 66.94
C GLU A 383 -19.44 -13.22 67.82
#